data_5d86bee30baa7172e0c5de3566a56a43
#
_entry.id   5d86bee30baa7172e0c5de3566a56a43
#
_cell.length_a   1.000
_cell.length_b   1.000
_cell.length_c   1.000
_cell.angle_alpha   90.00
_cell.angle_beta   90.00
_cell.angle_gamma   90.00
#
_symmetry.space_group_name_H-M   'P 1'
#
loop_
_entity.id
_entity.type
_entity.pdbx_description
1 polymer ?
#
loop_
_entity_poly.entity_id
_entity_poly.type
_entity_poly.pdbx_seq_one_letter_code
_entity_poly.pdbx_strand_id
1 'polypeptide(L)' 'MRTMDVKEIVFVVEEAPEGGYIARALGETIVTEADDLGTLREMVRDAVVCHFDEDERPRLVRLHLVRDELLAV' A
#
# COMPACT_ATOMS: atom_id res chain seq x y z
N MET A 1 -1.82 18.34 26.45
CA MET A 1 -2.15 18.22 25.09
C MET A 1 -2.24 16.79 24.63
N ARG A 2 -3.16 16.50 23.80
CA ARG A 2 -3.39 15.18 23.40
C ARG A 2 -3.04 14.98 21.97
N THR A 3 -2.37 13.93 21.69
CA THR A 3 -2.01 13.59 20.34
C THR A 3 -3.21 13.06 19.60
N MET A 4 -3.39 13.50 18.39
CA MET A 4 -4.41 12.92 17.56
C MET A 4 -4.00 11.53 17.16
N ASP A 5 -4.92 10.61 17.34
CA ASP A 5 -4.71 9.27 16.86
C ASP A 5 -5.06 9.23 15.41
N VAL A 6 -4.06 9.30 14.58
CA VAL A 6 -4.27 9.19 13.15
C VAL A 6 -3.92 7.77 12.76
N LYS A 7 -4.93 7.02 12.38
CA LYS A 7 -4.70 5.65 11.94
C LYS A 7 -4.03 5.67 10.59
N GLU A 8 -3.00 4.90 10.48
CA GLU A 8 -2.24 4.79 9.24
C GLU A 8 -2.06 3.33 8.92
N ILE A 9 -2.26 2.97 7.67
CA ILE A 9 -1.98 1.62 7.22
C ILE A 9 -0.81 1.70 6.24
N VAL A 10 0.11 0.76 6.34
CA VAL A 10 1.30 0.75 5.52
C VAL A 10 1.19 -0.40 4.52
N PHE A 11 1.42 -0.07 3.27
CA PHE A 11 1.53 -1.08 2.22
C PHE A 11 2.97 -1.13 1.75
N VAL A 12 3.55 -2.32 1.71
CA VAL A 12 4.85 -2.52 1.11
C VAL A 12 4.64 -2.76 -0.38
N VAL A 13 5.27 -1.94 -1.20
CA VAL A 13 5.10 -1.99 -2.64
C VAL A 13 6.37 -2.51 -3.27
N GLU A 14 6.26 -3.56 -4.06
CA GLU A 14 7.38 -4.17 -4.75
C GLU A 14 7.10 -4.24 -6.22
N GLU A 15 8.15 -4.22 -7.02
CA GLU A 15 8.01 -4.42 -8.45
C GLU A 15 7.78 -5.90 -8.72
N ALA A 16 6.79 -6.20 -9.55
CA ALA A 16 6.52 -7.57 -9.91
C ALA A 16 7.54 -8.03 -10.95
N PRO A 17 7.91 -9.34 -10.92
CA PRO A 17 8.92 -9.84 -11.86
C PRO A 17 8.53 -9.64 -13.32
N GLU A 18 7.25 -9.65 -13.61
CA GLU A 18 6.77 -9.54 -14.98
C GLU A 18 6.34 -8.13 -15.34
N GLY A 19 6.65 -7.18 -14.48
CA GLY A 19 6.25 -5.80 -14.68
C GLY A 19 5.11 -5.43 -13.76
N GLY A 20 4.97 -4.12 -13.53
CA GLY A 20 3.94 -3.65 -12.62
C GLY A 20 4.38 -3.71 -11.18
N TYR A 21 3.40 -3.53 -10.29
CA TYR A 21 3.67 -3.38 -8.86
C TYR A 21 2.67 -4.18 -8.06
N ILE A 22 3.14 -4.68 -6.92
CA ILE A 22 2.30 -5.40 -5.97
C ILE A 22 2.38 -4.66 -4.64
N ALA A 23 1.24 -4.42 -4.03
CA ALA A 23 1.16 -3.75 -2.74
C ALA A 23 0.54 -4.71 -1.72
N ARG A 24 1.21 -4.88 -0.59
CA ARG A 24 0.74 -5.75 0.48
C ARG A 24 0.63 -4.95 1.76
N ALA A 25 -0.52 -5.01 2.39
CA ALA A 25 -0.72 -4.31 3.65
C ALA A 25 0.00 -5.04 4.78
N LEU A 26 0.57 -4.28 5.69
CA LEU A 26 1.15 -4.84 6.89
C LEU A 26 0.04 -4.99 7.93
N GLY A 27 -0.11 -6.20 8.44
CA GLY A 27 -1.08 -6.45 9.49
C GLY A 27 -2.49 -6.74 8.99
N GLU A 28 -2.71 -6.72 7.68
CA GLU A 28 -4.00 -7.02 7.11
C GLU A 28 -3.81 -7.90 5.89
N THR A 29 -4.86 -8.60 5.51
CA THR A 29 -4.77 -9.48 4.35
C THR A 29 -5.27 -8.75 3.11
N ILE A 30 -4.63 -7.65 2.79
CA ILE A 30 -4.98 -6.85 1.62
C ILE A 30 -3.79 -6.87 0.67
N VAL A 31 -4.03 -7.35 -0.55
CA VAL A 31 -3.01 -7.37 -1.59
C VAL A 31 -3.65 -6.83 -2.86
N THR A 32 -2.94 -5.94 -3.52
CA THR A 32 -3.43 -5.39 -4.78
C THR A 32 -2.25 -5.22 -5.72
N GLU A 33 -2.51 -5.16 -7.02
CA GLU A 33 -1.47 -5.00 -8.00
C GLU A 33 -1.98 -4.18 -9.17
N ALA A 34 -1.05 -3.52 -9.84
CA ALA A 34 -1.38 -2.68 -10.98
C ALA A 34 -0.13 -2.51 -11.83
N ASP A 35 -0.35 -2.07 -13.07
CA ASP A 35 0.74 -1.90 -14.01
C ASP A 35 1.60 -0.67 -13.71
N ASP A 36 1.00 0.35 -13.11
CA ASP A 36 1.74 1.57 -12.81
C ASP A 36 1.36 2.07 -11.43
N LEU A 37 2.17 2.99 -10.91
CA LEU A 37 1.98 3.48 -9.55
C LEU A 37 0.71 4.32 -9.40
N GLY A 38 0.34 5.06 -10.44
CA GLY A 38 -0.87 5.85 -10.37
C GLY A 38 -2.10 4.99 -10.18
N THR A 39 -2.21 3.94 -10.98
CA THR A 39 -3.32 3.01 -10.86
C THR A 39 -3.25 2.28 -9.53
N LEU A 40 -2.04 1.92 -9.10
CA LEU A 40 -1.89 1.22 -7.83
C LEU A 40 -2.41 2.05 -6.67
N ARG A 41 -2.13 3.36 -6.67
CA ARG A 41 -2.61 4.23 -5.61
C ARG A 41 -4.13 4.19 -5.52
N GLU A 42 -4.80 4.23 -6.65
CA GLU A 42 -6.24 4.19 -6.65
C GLU A 42 -6.77 2.85 -6.18
N MET A 43 -6.12 1.78 -6.61
CA MET A 43 -6.55 0.45 -6.19
C MET A 43 -6.33 0.23 -4.71
N VAL A 44 -5.24 0.75 -4.16
CA VAL A 44 -4.99 0.66 -2.74
C VAL A 44 -6.06 1.42 -1.96
N ARG A 45 -6.40 2.62 -2.39
CA ARG A 45 -7.45 3.39 -1.73
C ARG A 45 -8.78 2.65 -1.75
N ASP A 46 -9.13 2.10 -2.90
CA ASP A 46 -10.38 1.37 -3.02
C ASP A 46 -10.37 0.13 -2.13
N ALA A 47 -9.25 -0.56 -2.06
CA ALA A 47 -9.15 -1.75 -1.23
C ALA A 47 -9.32 -1.40 0.25
N VAL A 48 -8.74 -0.29 0.69
CA VAL A 48 -8.87 0.12 2.08
C VAL A 48 -10.32 0.49 2.38
N VAL A 49 -10.96 1.22 1.47
CA VAL A 49 -12.35 1.59 1.67
C VAL A 49 -13.25 0.37 1.76
N CYS A 50 -12.97 -0.64 0.95
CA CYS A 50 -13.78 -1.85 0.95
C CYS A 50 -13.51 -2.74 2.15
N HIS A 51 -12.27 -2.74 2.63
CA HIS A 51 -11.87 -3.68 3.68
C HIS A 51 -12.30 -3.22 5.07
N PHE A 52 -12.35 -1.93 5.31
CA PHE A 52 -12.66 -1.38 6.63
C PHE A 52 -14.00 -0.68 6.64
N ASP A 53 -14.70 -0.80 7.76
CA ASP A 53 -15.88 0.01 7.98
C ASP A 53 -15.47 1.47 8.15
N GLU A 54 -16.41 2.35 7.90
CA GLU A 54 -16.10 3.77 7.85
C GLU A 54 -15.46 4.27 9.12
N ASP A 55 -15.95 3.81 10.28
CA ASP A 55 -15.46 4.31 11.55
C ASP A 55 -14.14 3.66 11.98
N GLU A 56 -13.73 2.60 11.31
CA GLU A 56 -12.47 1.93 11.61
C GLU A 56 -11.43 2.11 10.53
N ARG A 57 -11.78 2.81 9.48
CA ARG A 57 -10.93 2.97 8.32
C ARG A 57 -9.74 3.86 8.64
N PRO A 58 -8.52 3.44 8.27
CA PRO A 58 -7.36 4.31 8.41
C PRO A 58 -7.54 5.57 7.58
N ARG A 59 -7.07 6.67 8.11
CA ARG A 59 -7.15 7.94 7.40
C ARG A 59 -6.00 8.16 6.46
N LEU A 60 -4.89 7.50 6.73
CA LEU A 60 -3.69 7.65 5.92
C LEU A 60 -3.23 6.30 5.43
N VAL A 61 -2.77 6.28 4.20
CA VAL A 61 -2.18 5.11 3.60
C VAL A 61 -0.76 5.48 3.23
N ARG A 62 0.20 4.71 3.72
CA ARG A 62 1.59 4.92 3.39
C ARG A 62 2.03 3.83 2.43
N LEU A 63 2.58 4.23 1.31
CA LEU A 63 3.16 3.27 0.38
C LEU A 63 4.66 3.28 0.59
N HIS A 64 5.17 2.15 1.03
CA HIS A 64 6.59 1.97 1.26
C HIS A 64 7.14 1.21 0.07
N LEU A 65 7.86 1.91 -0.80
CA LEU A 65 8.35 1.33 -2.03
C LEU A 65 9.70 0.68 -1.81
N VAL A 66 9.80 -0.58 -2.20
CA VAL A 66 11.01 -1.36 -2.07
C VAL A 66 11.54 -1.60 -3.48
N ARG A 67 12.82 -1.35 -3.67
CA ARG A 67 13.42 -1.51 -4.97
C ARG A 67 14.78 -2.16 -4.82
N ASP A 68 14.99 -3.21 -5.58
CA ASP A 68 16.27 -3.91 -5.62
C ASP A 68 16.99 -3.57 -6.90
N GLU A 69 18.29 -3.47 -6.78
CA GLU A 69 19.10 -3.18 -7.96
C GLU A 69 20.31 -4.09 -7.94
N LEU A 70 20.49 -4.83 -9.02
CA LEU A 70 21.63 -5.75 -9.14
C LEU A 70 22.68 -5.11 -10.00
N LEU A 71 23.88 -5.04 -9.46
CA LEU A 71 25.00 -4.49 -10.20
C LEU A 71 26.04 -5.58 -10.41
N ALA A 72 26.51 -5.71 -11.65
CA ALA A 72 27.59 -6.64 -11.92
C ALA A 72 28.91 -5.97 -11.60
N VAL A 73 29.81 -6.70 -10.97
CA VAL A 73 31.14 -6.18 -10.60
C VAL A 73 32.23 -6.84 -11.41
#